data_fa053b2baad3e6e927667e415f7d05fb
#
_entry.id   fa053b2baad3e6e927667e415f7d05fb
#
_cell.length_a   1.000
_cell.length_b   1.000
_cell.length_c   1.000
_cell.angle_alpha   90.00
_cell.angle_beta   90.00
_cell.angle_gamma   90.00
#
_symmetry.space_group_name_H-M   'P 1'
#
loop_
_entity.id
_entity.type
_entity.pdbx_description
1 polymer ?
#
loop_
_entity_poly.entity_id
_entity_poly.type
_entity_poly.pdbx_seq_one_letter_code
_entity_poly.pdbx_strand_id
1 'polypeptide(L)'
;MNDEDELIQRALDGQSSAFETLVLRYQDRLYTAMISVVGSADEAEDVVQESFIQAYLKLDTFQRNSRFFTWLYRIAFNFALARRRRRKNHQSLDETRENSGAEPEFDGDGPDLRMTRNEDIQLVHRALALVSEDHRSILVLREMEDLAYEDIAEVLKISIGTVRSRLNRARAALKQQLEKFPEWNPQG
;
A
#
# COMPACT_ATOMS: atom_id res chain seq x y z
N MET A 1 -6.03 -28.55 4.38
CA MET A 1 -5.82 -27.57 3.31
C MET A 1 -6.67 -26.37 3.68
N ASN A 2 -6.15 -25.18 3.72
CA ASN A 2 -6.92 -23.99 4.07
C ASN A 2 -7.84 -23.65 2.87
N ASP A 3 -9.02 -23.10 3.10
CA ASP A 3 -9.96 -22.63 2.06
C ASP A 3 -9.27 -21.76 0.98
N GLU A 4 -8.30 -20.93 1.36
CA GLU A 4 -7.49 -20.13 0.45
C GLU A 4 -6.60 -20.99 -0.46
N ASP A 5 -5.96 -22.02 0.08
CA ASP A 5 -5.12 -22.93 -0.72
C ASP A 5 -5.93 -23.71 -1.75
N GLU A 6 -7.17 -24.05 -1.41
CA GLU A 6 -8.10 -24.73 -2.33
C GLU A 6 -8.52 -23.79 -3.47
N LEU A 7 -8.85 -22.53 -3.16
CA LEU A 7 -9.17 -21.52 -4.16
C LEU A 7 -8.00 -21.28 -5.12
N ILE A 8 -6.80 -21.16 -4.61
CA ILE A 8 -5.59 -20.99 -5.41
C ILE A 8 -5.38 -22.18 -6.34
N GLN A 9 -5.53 -23.42 -5.82
CA GLN A 9 -5.37 -24.61 -6.64
C GLN A 9 -6.41 -24.69 -7.76
N ARG A 10 -7.68 -24.44 -7.45
CA ARG A 10 -8.75 -24.43 -8.44
C ARG A 10 -8.55 -23.34 -9.50
N ALA A 11 -8.01 -22.18 -9.12
CA ALA A 11 -7.67 -21.13 -10.06
C ALA A 11 -6.51 -21.55 -10.99
N LEU A 12 -5.50 -22.25 -10.47
CA LEU A 12 -4.41 -22.83 -11.25
C LEU A 12 -4.90 -23.92 -12.21
N ASP A 13 -5.93 -24.67 -11.81
CA ASP A 13 -6.60 -25.68 -12.65
C ASP A 13 -7.54 -25.07 -13.70
N GLY A 14 -7.54 -23.72 -13.84
CA GLY A 14 -8.29 -23.00 -14.87
C GLY A 14 -9.70 -22.58 -14.47
N GLN A 15 -10.10 -22.75 -13.21
CA GLN A 15 -11.41 -22.28 -12.72
C GLN A 15 -11.35 -20.79 -12.36
N SER A 16 -11.68 -19.91 -13.29
CA SER A 16 -11.65 -18.45 -13.10
C SER A 16 -12.51 -17.96 -11.93
N SER A 17 -13.64 -18.63 -11.65
CA SER A 17 -14.51 -18.31 -10.51
C SER A 17 -13.83 -18.47 -9.14
N ALA A 18 -12.83 -19.34 -9.04
CA ALA A 18 -12.04 -19.47 -7.82
C ALA A 18 -11.12 -18.25 -7.61
N PHE A 19 -10.55 -17.71 -8.70
CA PHE A 19 -9.77 -16.47 -8.63
C PHE A 19 -10.67 -15.25 -8.37
N GLU A 20 -11.86 -15.18 -8.96
CA GLU A 20 -12.86 -14.16 -8.62
C GLU A 20 -13.15 -14.11 -7.11
N THR A 21 -13.26 -15.29 -6.48
CA THR A 21 -13.46 -15.36 -5.01
C THR A 21 -12.28 -14.78 -4.25
N LEU A 22 -11.03 -14.97 -4.73
CA LEU A 22 -9.85 -14.34 -4.14
C LEU A 22 -9.86 -12.82 -4.34
N VAL A 23 -10.28 -12.34 -5.52
CA VAL A 23 -10.44 -10.89 -5.79
C VAL A 23 -11.43 -10.28 -4.80
N LEU A 24 -12.64 -10.83 -4.69
CA LEU A 24 -13.67 -10.34 -3.75
C LEU A 24 -13.22 -10.35 -2.29
N ARG A 25 -12.38 -11.33 -1.91
CA ARG A 25 -11.84 -11.44 -0.55
C ARG A 25 -10.82 -10.36 -0.21
N TYR A 26 -10.01 -9.94 -1.19
CA TYR A 26 -8.83 -9.12 -0.93
C TYR A 26 -8.87 -7.72 -1.54
N GLN A 27 -9.81 -7.40 -2.45
CA GLN A 27 -9.85 -6.12 -3.14
C GLN A 27 -9.95 -4.92 -2.18
N ASP A 28 -10.86 -4.94 -1.20
CA ASP A 28 -11.08 -3.83 -0.28
C ASP A 28 -9.87 -3.61 0.63
N ARG A 29 -9.28 -4.71 1.11
CA ARG A 29 -8.08 -4.66 1.93
C ARG A 29 -6.89 -4.10 1.14
N LEU A 30 -6.69 -4.59 -0.10
CA LEU A 30 -5.62 -4.11 -0.97
C LEU A 30 -5.82 -2.65 -1.34
N TYR A 31 -7.05 -2.23 -1.62
CA TYR A 31 -7.39 -0.86 -1.92
C TYR A 31 -7.06 0.09 -0.76
N THR A 32 -7.50 -0.26 0.46
CA THR A 32 -7.20 0.53 1.66
C THR A 32 -5.69 0.68 1.89
N ALA A 33 -4.94 -0.40 1.70
CA ALA A 33 -3.50 -0.37 1.80
C ALA A 33 -2.85 0.49 0.70
N MET A 34 -3.32 0.38 -0.54
CA MET A 34 -2.76 1.15 -1.66
C MET A 34 -3.10 2.63 -1.56
N ILE A 35 -4.30 3.02 -1.13
CA ILE A 35 -4.65 4.43 -0.85
C ILE A 35 -3.64 5.05 0.13
N SER A 36 -3.28 4.31 1.18
CA SER A 36 -2.30 4.76 2.16
C SER A 36 -0.87 4.89 1.58
N VAL A 37 -0.54 4.12 0.55
CA VAL A 37 0.77 4.16 -0.12
C VAL A 37 0.84 5.27 -1.17
N VAL A 38 -0.16 5.35 -2.07
CA VAL A 38 -0.11 6.27 -3.22
C VAL A 38 -0.71 7.65 -2.91
N GLY A 39 -1.66 7.73 -1.95
CA GLY A 39 -2.27 8.99 -1.51
C GLY A 39 -3.40 9.51 -2.44
N SER A 40 -3.85 8.72 -3.41
CA SER A 40 -4.92 9.08 -4.35
C SER A 40 -5.85 7.88 -4.55
N ALA A 41 -7.16 8.10 -4.50
CA ALA A 41 -8.19 7.07 -4.67
C ALA A 41 -8.12 6.47 -6.09
N ASP A 42 -8.08 7.31 -7.11
CA ASP A 42 -8.02 6.89 -8.52
C ASP A 42 -6.75 6.10 -8.81
N GLU A 43 -5.60 6.56 -8.27
CA GLU A 43 -4.32 5.86 -8.44
C GLU A 43 -4.32 4.51 -7.70
N ALA A 44 -4.96 4.43 -6.53
CA ALA A 44 -5.09 3.19 -5.77
C ALA A 44 -5.98 2.17 -6.51
N GLU A 45 -7.10 2.62 -7.09
CA GLU A 45 -7.99 1.78 -7.87
C GLU A 45 -7.27 1.17 -9.09
N ASP A 46 -6.56 1.98 -9.85
CA ASP A 46 -5.74 1.55 -10.99
C ASP A 46 -4.68 0.51 -10.55
N VAL A 47 -3.99 0.78 -9.43
CA VAL A 47 -2.98 -0.13 -8.89
C VAL A 47 -3.59 -1.46 -8.49
N VAL A 48 -4.74 -1.44 -7.81
CA VAL A 48 -5.44 -2.65 -7.37
C VAL A 48 -5.88 -3.49 -8.57
N GLN A 49 -6.52 -2.86 -9.55
CA GLN A 49 -7.00 -3.54 -10.75
C GLN A 49 -5.85 -4.23 -11.50
N GLU A 50 -4.79 -3.48 -11.81
CA GLU A 50 -3.61 -4.03 -12.49
C GLU A 50 -2.93 -5.13 -11.67
N SER A 51 -2.92 -5.00 -10.35
CA SER A 51 -2.31 -5.99 -9.46
C SER A 51 -3.02 -7.34 -9.51
N PHE A 52 -4.34 -7.35 -9.56
CA PHE A 52 -5.09 -8.61 -9.71
C PHE A 52 -4.90 -9.23 -11.10
N ILE A 53 -4.82 -8.42 -12.17
CA ILE A 53 -4.49 -8.91 -13.49
C ILE A 53 -3.11 -9.58 -13.49
N GLN A 54 -2.10 -8.91 -12.93
CA GLN A 54 -0.75 -9.44 -12.83
C GLN A 54 -0.66 -10.67 -11.90
N ALA A 55 -1.43 -10.68 -10.81
CA ALA A 55 -1.52 -11.82 -9.91
C ALA A 55 -2.13 -13.04 -10.62
N TYR A 56 -3.19 -12.86 -11.39
CA TYR A 56 -3.77 -13.95 -12.19
C TYR A 56 -2.77 -14.52 -13.19
N LEU A 57 -2.09 -13.66 -13.94
CA LEU A 57 -1.10 -14.06 -14.95
C LEU A 57 0.13 -14.75 -14.37
N LYS A 58 0.44 -14.53 -13.09
CA LYS A 58 1.63 -15.06 -12.40
C LYS A 58 1.28 -16.00 -11.25
N LEU A 59 0.04 -16.48 -11.19
CA LEU A 59 -0.42 -17.31 -10.07
C LEU A 59 0.38 -18.61 -9.94
N ASP A 60 0.86 -19.14 -11.04
CA ASP A 60 1.75 -20.32 -11.13
C ASP A 60 3.12 -20.08 -10.45
N THR A 61 3.55 -18.82 -10.32
CA THR A 61 4.78 -18.46 -9.62
C THR A 61 4.64 -18.31 -8.11
N PHE A 62 3.40 -18.40 -7.60
CA PHE A 62 3.15 -18.32 -6.16
C PHE A 62 3.58 -19.60 -5.44
N GLN A 63 4.73 -19.56 -4.79
CA GLN A 63 5.37 -20.71 -4.14
C GLN A 63 4.79 -21.09 -2.77
N ARG A 64 3.79 -20.36 -2.26
CA ARG A 64 3.17 -20.56 -0.93
C ARG A 64 4.16 -20.44 0.25
N ASN A 65 5.28 -19.76 0.05
CA ASN A 65 6.26 -19.46 1.11
C ASN A 65 5.83 -18.28 2.00
N SER A 66 4.78 -17.57 1.60
CA SER A 66 4.14 -16.48 2.34
C SER A 66 2.62 -16.59 2.18
N ARG A 67 1.84 -15.79 2.92
CA ARG A 67 0.40 -15.67 2.69
C ARG A 67 0.14 -15.10 1.29
N PHE A 68 -0.95 -15.53 0.65
CA PHE A 68 -1.35 -15.03 -0.67
C PHE A 68 -1.44 -13.49 -0.69
N PHE A 69 -2.02 -12.88 0.36
CA PHE A 69 -2.11 -11.43 0.46
C PHE A 69 -0.74 -10.75 0.47
N THR A 70 0.26 -11.28 1.16
CA THR A 70 1.63 -10.75 1.17
C THR A 70 2.25 -10.76 -0.23
N TRP A 71 2.05 -11.85 -0.97
CA TRP A 71 2.52 -11.97 -2.35
C TRP A 71 1.79 -11.01 -3.29
N LEU A 72 0.46 -10.91 -3.18
CA LEU A 72 -0.38 -9.96 -3.93
C LEU A 72 0.02 -8.50 -3.63
N TYR A 73 0.21 -8.17 -2.35
CA TYR A 73 0.65 -6.85 -1.92
C TYR A 73 2.00 -6.48 -2.54
N ARG A 74 2.94 -7.42 -2.61
CA ARG A 74 4.24 -7.20 -3.26
C ARG A 74 4.09 -6.85 -4.74
N ILE A 75 3.16 -7.48 -5.45
CA ILE A 75 2.83 -7.13 -6.84
C ILE A 75 2.33 -5.70 -6.91
N ALA A 76 1.34 -5.35 -6.09
CA ALA A 76 0.72 -4.03 -6.05
C ALA A 76 1.74 -2.93 -5.71
N PHE A 77 2.54 -3.15 -4.68
CA PHE A 77 3.55 -2.20 -4.24
C PHE A 77 4.63 -1.95 -5.32
N ASN A 78 5.11 -3.00 -5.96
CA ASN A 78 6.08 -2.85 -7.06
C ASN A 78 5.49 -2.09 -8.25
N PHE A 79 4.21 -2.31 -8.55
CA PHE A 79 3.51 -1.58 -9.61
C PHE A 79 3.35 -0.09 -9.26
N ALA A 80 2.90 0.21 -8.05
CA ALA A 80 2.78 1.58 -7.54
C ALA A 80 4.12 2.35 -7.61
N LEU A 81 5.21 1.72 -7.17
CA LEU A 81 6.56 2.31 -7.26
C LEU A 81 7.02 2.53 -8.70
N ALA A 82 6.77 1.58 -9.61
CA ALA A 82 7.14 1.71 -11.02
C ALA A 82 6.39 2.85 -11.69
N ARG A 83 5.07 2.98 -11.43
CA ARG A 83 4.21 4.06 -11.94
C ARG A 83 4.70 5.43 -11.47
N ARG A 84 5.02 5.55 -10.19
CA ARG A 84 5.51 6.79 -9.60
C ARG A 84 6.89 7.20 -10.15
N ARG A 85 7.81 6.25 -10.36
CA ARG A 85 9.11 6.53 -11.01
C ARG A 85 8.91 7.07 -12.42
N ARG A 86 7.99 6.51 -13.20
CA ARG A 86 7.67 7.00 -14.55
C ARG A 86 7.14 8.43 -14.50
N ARG A 87 6.24 8.74 -13.55
CA ARG A 87 5.67 10.08 -13.38
C ARG A 87 6.74 11.13 -13.01
N LYS A 88 7.65 10.81 -12.08
CA LYS A 88 8.79 11.68 -11.74
C LYS A 88 9.70 11.92 -12.94
N ASN A 89 9.99 10.88 -13.74
CA ASN A 89 10.83 11.04 -14.93
C ASN A 89 10.14 11.92 -16.00
N HIS A 90 8.82 11.84 -16.18
CA HIS A 90 8.08 12.71 -17.08
C HIS A 90 8.08 14.16 -16.57
N GLN A 91 7.82 14.37 -15.30
CA GLN A 91 7.87 15.71 -14.70
C GLN A 91 9.26 16.34 -14.82
N SER A 92 10.35 15.61 -14.60
CA SER A 92 11.72 16.13 -14.73
C SER A 92 12.10 16.47 -16.19
N LEU A 93 11.45 15.86 -17.18
CA LEU A 93 11.64 16.22 -18.59
C LEU A 93 10.83 17.47 -19.00
N ASP A 94 9.71 17.71 -18.32
CA ASP A 94 8.88 18.91 -18.53
C ASP A 94 9.36 20.09 -17.66
N GLU A 95 9.97 19.85 -16.49
CA GLU A 95 10.53 20.88 -15.59
C GLU A 95 11.76 21.60 -16.12
N THR A 96 12.28 21.23 -17.30
CA THR A 96 13.22 22.09 -18.02
C THR A 96 12.52 23.35 -18.54
N ARG A 97 11.24 23.54 -18.32
CA ARG A 97 10.45 24.65 -18.80
C ARG A 97 9.76 25.55 -17.78
N GLU A 98 9.48 25.11 -16.55
CA GLU A 98 8.92 26.05 -15.55
C GLU A 98 9.07 25.53 -14.13
N ASN A 99 9.67 26.36 -13.26
CA ASN A 99 9.69 26.22 -11.80
C ASN A 99 8.26 26.28 -11.25
N SER A 100 7.77 25.21 -10.66
CA SER A 100 6.70 25.30 -9.66
C SER A 100 6.74 24.06 -8.78
N GLY A 101 7.18 24.26 -7.54
CA GLY A 101 7.04 23.27 -6.47
C GLY A 101 5.56 23.05 -6.17
N ALA A 102 4.99 22.02 -6.75
CA ALA A 102 3.69 21.52 -6.35
C ALA A 102 3.93 20.40 -5.32
N GLU A 103 3.69 20.70 -4.06
CA GLU A 103 3.40 19.69 -3.05
C GLU A 103 2.20 18.87 -3.55
N PRO A 104 2.19 17.53 -3.43
CA PRO A 104 1.02 16.74 -3.81
C PRO A 104 -0.13 17.13 -2.89
N GLU A 105 -1.11 17.85 -3.42
CA GLU A 105 -2.40 18.04 -2.78
C GLU A 105 -3.04 16.66 -2.63
N PHE A 106 -3.32 16.31 -1.39
CA PHE A 106 -4.16 15.18 -1.03
C PHE A 106 -5.59 15.58 -1.39
N ASP A 107 -6.07 15.14 -2.54
CA ASP A 107 -7.47 15.28 -2.94
C ASP A 107 -8.29 14.27 -2.12
N GLY A 108 -8.81 14.76 -1.00
CA GLY A 108 -9.41 13.96 0.07
C GLY A 108 -10.86 13.55 -0.15
N ASP A 109 -11.38 13.57 -1.38
CA ASP A 109 -12.73 13.14 -1.72
C ASP A 109 -12.74 11.75 -2.38
N GLY A 110 -12.38 10.74 -1.59
CA GLY A 110 -12.75 9.36 -1.89
C GLY A 110 -14.15 9.05 -1.35
N PRO A 111 -14.97 8.23 -2.04
CA PRO A 111 -16.37 8.00 -1.69
C PRO A 111 -16.51 7.34 -0.32
N ASP A 112 -17.26 8.02 0.52
CA ASP A 112 -18.09 7.53 1.63
C ASP A 112 -17.55 6.35 2.46
N LEU A 113 -16.43 6.55 3.15
CA LEU A 113 -16.05 5.72 4.28
C LEU A 113 -16.97 6.06 5.44
N ARG A 114 -17.94 5.20 5.68
CA ARG A 114 -19.05 5.31 6.63
C ARG A 114 -18.65 5.99 7.93
N MET A 115 -19.31 7.11 8.17
CA MET A 115 -19.23 7.95 9.36
C MET A 115 -19.52 7.14 10.62
N THR A 116 -18.49 6.86 11.41
CA THR A 116 -18.50 6.76 12.87
C THR A 116 -17.29 5.94 13.40
N ARG A 117 -16.16 6.47 13.33
CA ARG A 117 -14.85 6.25 13.98
C ARG A 117 -13.77 7.03 13.24
N ASN A 118 -14.19 8.07 12.54
CA ASN A 118 -13.50 8.49 11.31
C ASN A 118 -12.49 9.60 11.52
N GLU A 119 -12.53 10.32 12.62
CA GLU A 119 -11.63 11.47 12.82
C GLU A 119 -10.21 11.01 13.09
N ASP A 120 -10.03 9.99 13.93
CA ASP A 120 -8.70 9.46 14.27
C ASP A 120 -8.06 8.74 13.07
N ILE A 121 -8.84 7.97 12.30
CA ILE A 121 -8.37 7.27 11.11
C ILE A 121 -7.96 8.28 10.04
N GLN A 122 -8.77 9.31 9.80
CA GLN A 122 -8.45 10.38 8.85
C GLN A 122 -7.22 11.18 9.30
N LEU A 123 -7.08 11.42 10.60
CA LEU A 123 -5.92 12.08 11.17
C LEU A 123 -4.64 11.29 10.88
N VAL A 124 -4.65 9.99 11.11
CA VAL A 124 -3.51 9.10 10.81
C VAL A 124 -3.19 9.09 9.32
N HIS A 125 -4.20 9.02 8.44
CA HIS A 125 -3.98 9.08 6.99
C HIS A 125 -3.39 10.43 6.54
N ARG A 126 -3.88 11.55 7.07
CA ARG A 126 -3.30 12.88 6.82
C ARG A 126 -1.84 12.96 7.29
N ALA A 127 -1.54 12.44 8.47
CA ALA A 127 -0.18 12.42 8.99
C ALA A 127 0.75 11.49 8.16
N LEU A 128 0.25 10.33 7.72
CA LEU A 128 0.97 9.43 6.82
C LEU A 128 1.29 10.10 5.47
N ALA A 129 0.41 10.96 4.95
CA ALA A 129 0.67 11.69 3.71
C ALA A 129 1.86 12.67 3.84
N LEU A 130 2.14 13.16 5.04
CA LEU A 130 3.21 14.13 5.32
C LEU A 130 4.58 13.49 5.63
N VAL A 131 4.65 12.16 5.84
CA VAL A 131 5.95 11.47 5.98
C VAL A 131 6.50 11.07 4.62
N SER A 132 7.83 10.86 4.56
CA SER A 132 8.47 10.40 3.32
C SER A 132 7.87 9.05 2.85
N GLU A 133 7.92 8.80 1.55
CA GLU A 133 7.42 7.58 0.92
C GLU A 133 7.99 6.31 1.55
N ASP A 134 9.30 6.30 1.79
CA ASP A 134 10.00 5.18 2.44
C ASP A 134 9.48 4.91 3.86
N HIS A 135 9.15 5.97 4.60
CA HIS A 135 8.57 5.86 5.94
C HIS A 135 7.11 5.44 5.89
N ARG A 136 6.32 6.00 4.97
CA ARG A 136 4.92 5.64 4.77
C ARG A 136 4.76 4.17 4.41
N SER A 137 5.51 3.72 3.41
CA SER A 137 5.45 2.35 2.93
C SER A 137 5.75 1.33 4.03
N ILE A 138 6.79 1.56 4.82
CA ILE A 138 7.16 0.61 5.89
C ILE A 138 6.17 0.63 7.06
N LEU A 139 5.56 1.80 7.36
CA LEU A 139 4.51 1.92 8.38
C LEU A 139 3.24 1.18 7.95
N VAL A 140 2.79 1.37 6.71
CA VAL A 140 1.62 0.65 6.19
C VAL A 140 1.84 -0.85 6.26
N LEU A 141 2.99 -1.35 5.77
CA LEU A 141 3.32 -2.77 5.82
C LEU A 141 3.33 -3.34 7.25
N ARG A 142 3.84 -2.61 8.21
CA ARG A 142 3.97 -3.10 9.59
C ARG A 142 2.73 -2.85 10.43
N GLU A 143 2.23 -1.60 10.46
CA GLU A 143 1.20 -1.19 11.42
C GLU A 143 -0.23 -1.46 10.92
N MET A 144 -0.44 -1.42 9.60
CA MET A 144 -1.77 -1.65 9.01
C MET A 144 -1.93 -3.09 8.52
N GLU A 145 -0.89 -3.68 7.94
CA GLU A 145 -0.92 -5.02 7.35
C GLU A 145 -0.31 -6.10 8.23
N ASP A 146 0.29 -5.72 9.37
CA ASP A 146 0.94 -6.61 10.37
C ASP A 146 1.93 -7.63 9.75
N LEU A 147 2.66 -7.21 8.71
CA LEU A 147 3.64 -8.09 8.07
C LEU A 147 4.85 -8.31 8.98
N ALA A 148 5.41 -9.53 8.91
CA ALA A 148 6.68 -9.85 9.56
C ALA A 148 7.84 -9.03 8.94
N TYR A 149 8.92 -8.84 9.69
CA TYR A 149 10.08 -8.06 9.19
C TYR A 149 10.73 -8.70 7.96
N GLU A 150 10.70 -10.02 7.89
CA GLU A 150 11.16 -10.82 6.77
C GLU A 150 10.35 -10.51 5.50
N ASP A 151 9.02 -10.50 5.61
CA ASP A 151 8.10 -10.17 4.53
C ASP A 151 8.31 -8.71 4.07
N ILE A 152 8.44 -7.77 5.01
CA ILE A 152 8.71 -6.36 4.71
C ILE A 152 10.05 -6.19 3.98
N ALA A 153 11.08 -6.92 4.42
CA ALA A 153 12.40 -6.90 3.79
C ALA A 153 12.31 -7.37 2.32
N GLU A 154 11.52 -8.41 2.06
CA GLU A 154 11.29 -8.94 0.71
C GLU A 154 10.49 -7.97 -0.16
N VAL A 155 9.38 -7.40 0.37
CA VAL A 155 8.53 -6.43 -0.34
C VAL A 155 9.33 -5.19 -0.74
N LEU A 156 10.08 -4.61 0.20
CA LEU A 156 10.83 -3.37 0.00
C LEU A 156 12.22 -3.59 -0.62
N LYS A 157 12.67 -4.85 -0.76
CA LYS A 157 14.00 -5.25 -1.25
C LYS A 157 15.14 -4.61 -0.44
N ILE A 158 15.03 -4.65 0.88
CA ILE A 158 16.01 -4.12 1.84
C ILE A 158 16.39 -5.20 2.87
N SER A 159 17.49 -5.01 3.60
CA SER A 159 17.86 -5.93 4.68
C SER A 159 16.93 -5.82 5.89
N ILE A 160 16.78 -6.91 6.66
CA ILE A 160 15.99 -6.90 7.92
C ILE A 160 16.54 -5.86 8.91
N GLY A 161 17.86 -5.65 8.96
CA GLY A 161 18.47 -4.59 9.77
C GLY A 161 18.01 -3.19 9.33
N THR A 162 17.87 -2.98 8.00
CA THR A 162 17.31 -1.74 7.44
C THR A 162 15.83 -1.59 7.77
N VAL A 163 15.04 -2.68 7.76
CA VAL A 163 13.63 -2.67 8.18
C VAL A 163 13.53 -2.12 9.60
N ARG A 164 14.28 -2.68 10.56
CA ARG A 164 14.25 -2.25 11.96
C ARG A 164 14.60 -0.77 12.12
N SER A 165 15.68 -0.33 11.52
CA SER A 165 16.16 1.04 11.66
C SER A 165 15.25 2.05 10.96
N ARG A 166 14.71 1.69 9.78
CA ARG A 166 13.77 2.54 9.03
C ARG A 166 12.43 2.63 9.75
N LEU A 167 11.90 1.52 10.28
CA LEU A 167 10.64 1.50 11.01
C LEU A 167 10.71 2.39 12.27
N ASN A 168 11.81 2.32 13.03
CA ASN A 168 11.99 3.20 14.18
C ASN A 168 11.98 4.68 13.80
N ARG A 169 12.70 5.06 12.73
CA ARG A 169 12.69 6.44 12.22
C ARG A 169 11.34 6.86 11.65
N ALA A 170 10.65 5.95 10.98
CA ALA A 170 9.33 6.20 10.42
C ALA A 170 8.28 6.47 11.51
N ARG A 171 8.29 5.68 12.60
CA ARG A 171 7.42 5.92 13.77
C ARG A 171 7.69 7.28 14.42
N ALA A 172 8.94 7.65 14.56
CA ALA A 172 9.30 8.97 15.10
C ALA A 172 8.82 10.11 14.16
N ALA A 173 9.00 9.94 12.85
CA ALA A 173 8.54 10.92 11.88
C ALA A 173 7.00 11.03 11.85
N LEU A 174 6.26 9.92 11.91
CA LEU A 174 4.80 9.94 11.99
C LEU A 174 4.32 10.64 13.26
N LYS A 175 4.92 10.33 14.42
CA LYS A 175 4.62 11.00 15.68
C LYS A 175 4.79 12.52 15.58
N GLN A 176 5.89 12.99 15.00
CA GLN A 176 6.14 14.42 14.78
C GLN A 176 5.08 15.08 13.88
N GLN A 177 4.55 14.36 12.89
CA GLN A 177 3.47 14.88 12.06
C GLN A 177 2.15 14.92 12.83
N LEU A 178 1.82 13.86 13.58
CA LEU A 178 0.60 13.80 14.41
C LEU A 178 0.55 14.93 15.44
N GLU A 179 1.69 15.24 16.10
CA GLU A 179 1.79 16.32 17.09
C GLU A 179 1.50 17.72 16.52
N LYS A 180 1.48 17.89 15.20
CA LYS A 180 1.12 19.17 14.56
C LYS A 180 -0.39 19.37 14.41
N PHE A 181 -1.18 18.32 14.57
CA PHE A 181 -2.62 18.40 14.48
C PHE A 181 -3.24 18.72 15.86
N PRO A 182 -4.06 19.79 15.97
CA PRO A 182 -4.70 20.18 17.24
C PRO A 182 -5.60 19.08 17.83
N GLU A 183 -6.14 18.22 16.96
CA GLU A 183 -7.05 17.13 17.33
C GLU A 183 -6.31 15.92 17.92
N TRP A 184 -4.98 15.86 17.77
CA TRP A 184 -4.17 14.75 18.26
C TRP A 184 -4.11 14.70 19.77
N ASN A 185 -4.65 13.63 20.37
CA ASN A 185 -4.54 13.35 21.79
C ASN A 185 -3.82 12.01 22.04
N PRO A 186 -2.56 12.01 22.44
CA PRO A 186 -1.79 10.77 22.65
C PRO A 186 -2.22 9.96 23.88
N GLN A 187 -3.23 10.42 24.64
CA GLN A 187 -3.72 9.79 25.87
C GLN A 187 -5.17 9.28 25.75
N GLY A 188 -5.72 9.28 24.55
CA GLY A 188 -7.07 8.76 24.26
C GLY A 188 -7.14 7.25 24.12
#